data_7604dd7a5ba12c30fa3f41d554bfdf0f
#
_entry.id   7604dd7a5ba12c30fa3f41d554bfdf0f
#
_cell.length_a   1.000
_cell.length_b   1.000
_cell.length_c   1.000
_cell.angle_alpha   90.00
_cell.angle_beta   90.00
_cell.angle_gamma   90.00
#
_symmetry.space_group_name_H-M   'P 1'
#
loop_
_entity.id
_entity.type
_entity.pdbx_description
1 polymer ?
#
loop_
_entity_poly.entity_id
_entity_poly.type
_entity_poly.pdbx_seq_one_letter_code
_entity_poly.pdbx_strand_id
1 'polypeptide(L)'
;MPDILSKGAKFDPQLVTELFDKVKGFSSLSTLCARSPIAFNGQKEFIFSMDDEVDLVAEGGKKTRGSVALDPITVLPLKVEYGARMTDEFLYASEEAQIEMLKNFSEGFSKKVARGLDIMAFHGLNPRTKTAAAIIGTNHFDSGVAVIAQDSKTPKTPDALIEEAIAAGQGHEYDVSGLTMGPA
;
A
#
# COMPACT_ATOMS: atom_id res chain seq x y z
N MET A 1 34.00 8.01 -7.88
CA MET A 1 33.56 6.62 -7.75
C MET A 1 32.53 6.34 -8.82
N PRO A 2 32.66 5.34 -9.66
CA PRO A 2 31.65 5.04 -10.67
C PRO A 2 30.41 4.52 -9.98
N ASP A 3 29.30 5.13 -10.32
CA ASP A 3 27.97 4.69 -9.92
C ASP A 3 27.64 3.40 -10.69
N ILE A 4 27.50 2.29 -9.98
CA ILE A 4 27.26 0.97 -10.61
C ILE A 4 25.97 0.98 -11.44
N LEU A 5 25.01 1.82 -11.10
CA LEU A 5 23.77 1.99 -11.85
C LEU A 5 23.92 2.83 -13.12
N SER A 6 24.97 3.68 -13.22
CA SER A 6 25.19 4.55 -14.38
C SER A 6 25.79 3.83 -15.60
N LYS A 7 26.30 2.62 -15.45
CA LYS A 7 26.93 1.82 -16.53
C LYS A 7 25.97 0.89 -17.28
N GLY A 8 24.66 1.09 -17.18
CA GLY A 8 23.71 0.35 -18.02
C GLY A 8 23.69 -1.16 -17.81
N ALA A 9 24.07 -1.64 -16.62
CA ALA A 9 23.87 -3.03 -16.23
C ALA A 9 22.37 -3.28 -16.21
N LYS A 10 21.86 -3.94 -17.24
CA LYS A 10 20.48 -4.44 -17.27
C LYS A 10 20.39 -5.47 -16.15
N PHE A 11 19.58 -5.21 -15.15
CA PHE A 11 19.24 -6.22 -14.15
C PHE A 11 18.62 -7.41 -14.87
N ASP A 12 19.08 -8.62 -14.53
CA ASP A 12 18.48 -9.84 -15.01
C ASP A 12 16.98 -9.83 -14.62
N PRO A 13 16.05 -10.09 -15.57
CA PRO A 13 14.62 -10.16 -15.27
C PRO A 13 14.27 -11.13 -14.14
N GLN A 14 15.02 -12.21 -13.96
CA GLN A 14 14.84 -13.16 -12.86
C GLN A 14 15.14 -12.53 -11.51
N LEU A 15 16.23 -11.76 -11.41
CA LEU A 15 16.61 -11.05 -10.19
C LEU A 15 15.57 -10.00 -9.79
N VAL A 16 15.00 -9.32 -10.78
CA VAL A 16 13.91 -8.36 -10.54
C VAL A 16 12.65 -9.07 -10.03
N THR A 17 12.29 -10.20 -10.60
CA THR A 17 11.13 -11.00 -10.17
C THR A 17 11.31 -11.49 -8.73
N GLU A 18 12.49 -12.05 -8.40
CA GLU A 18 12.82 -12.48 -7.04
C GLU A 18 12.75 -11.32 -6.03
N LEU A 19 13.20 -10.12 -6.43
CA LEU A 19 13.12 -8.93 -5.60
C LEU A 19 11.66 -8.56 -5.27
N PHE A 20 10.79 -8.56 -6.27
CA PHE A 20 9.37 -8.28 -6.08
C PHE A 20 8.68 -9.33 -5.19
N ASP A 21 8.99 -10.60 -5.36
CA ASP A 21 8.44 -11.67 -4.52
C ASP A 21 8.89 -11.54 -3.06
N LYS A 22 10.14 -11.17 -2.82
CA LYS A 22 10.64 -10.88 -1.48
C LYS A 22 9.96 -9.66 -0.86
N VAL A 23 9.76 -8.58 -1.60
CA VAL A 23 9.01 -7.39 -1.12
C VAL A 23 7.60 -7.78 -0.71
N LYS A 24 6.93 -8.61 -1.51
CA LYS A 24 5.58 -9.10 -1.21
C LYS A 24 5.52 -9.86 0.12
N GLY A 25 6.53 -10.66 0.44
CA GLY A 25 6.58 -11.42 1.71
C GLY A 25 6.81 -10.56 2.95
N PHE A 26 7.27 -9.31 2.81
CA PHE A 26 7.58 -8.43 3.94
C PHE A 26 6.61 -7.25 4.12
N SER A 27 5.67 -7.03 3.20
CA SER A 27 4.71 -5.92 3.26
C SER A 27 3.34 -6.41 3.72
N SER A 28 2.79 -5.76 4.74
CA SER A 28 1.43 -6.03 5.22
C SER A 28 0.39 -5.64 4.18
N LEU A 29 0.60 -4.51 3.50
CA LEU A 29 -0.27 -4.04 2.42
C LEU A 29 -0.40 -5.08 1.30
N SER A 30 0.72 -5.65 0.84
CA SER A 30 0.70 -6.62 -0.25
C SER A 30 0.09 -7.98 0.12
N THR A 31 -0.10 -8.23 1.42
CA THR A 31 -0.81 -9.40 1.93
C THR A 31 -2.32 -9.16 2.02
N LEU A 32 -2.72 -7.94 2.41
CA LEU A 32 -4.12 -7.57 2.61
C LEU A 32 -4.84 -7.15 1.33
N CYS A 33 -4.11 -6.49 0.41
CA CYS A 33 -4.71 -5.91 -0.79
C CYS A 33 -4.50 -6.77 -2.03
N ALA A 34 -5.52 -6.86 -2.87
CA ALA A 34 -5.41 -7.44 -4.20
C ALA A 34 -4.53 -6.56 -5.10
N ARG A 35 -3.84 -7.19 -6.05
CA ARG A 35 -2.99 -6.50 -7.02
C ARG A 35 -3.75 -6.28 -8.32
N SER A 36 -3.75 -5.04 -8.79
CA SER A 36 -4.23 -4.68 -10.13
C SER A 36 -3.08 -4.05 -10.92
N PRO A 37 -2.79 -4.54 -12.14
CA PRO A 37 -1.78 -3.91 -12.99
C PRO A 37 -2.30 -2.56 -13.51
N ILE A 38 -1.47 -1.53 -13.42
CA ILE A 38 -1.76 -0.19 -13.97
C ILE A 38 -0.77 0.15 -15.07
N ALA A 39 -1.18 1.00 -16.02
CA ALA A 39 -0.29 1.52 -17.05
C ALA A 39 0.79 2.43 -16.44
N PHE A 40 1.99 2.43 -17.02
CA PHE A 40 3.12 3.25 -16.56
C PHE A 40 2.80 4.76 -16.51
N ASN A 41 1.94 5.25 -17.39
CA ASN A 41 1.52 6.66 -17.45
C ASN A 41 0.34 6.97 -16.51
N GLY A 42 -0.05 6.03 -15.65
CA GLY A 42 -1.24 6.14 -14.82
C GLY A 42 -2.51 5.63 -15.52
N GLN A 43 -3.56 5.53 -14.75
CA GLN A 43 -4.87 5.05 -15.20
C GLN A 43 -5.96 5.91 -14.57
N LYS A 44 -7.02 6.16 -15.32
CA LYS A 44 -8.26 6.72 -14.77
C LYS A 44 -9.20 5.59 -14.42
N GLU A 45 -9.65 5.57 -13.20
CA GLU A 45 -10.67 4.66 -12.70
C GLU A 45 -11.90 5.48 -12.31
N PHE A 46 -13.08 4.87 -12.38
CA PHE A 46 -14.32 5.52 -12.00
C PHE A 46 -14.87 4.80 -10.78
N ILE A 47 -15.16 5.56 -9.74
CA ILE A 47 -15.97 5.08 -8.63
C ILE A 47 -17.43 5.32 -9.00
N PHE A 48 -18.19 4.24 -8.93
CA PHE A 48 -19.62 4.25 -9.11
C PHE A 48 -20.28 4.28 -7.74
N SER A 49 -21.08 5.29 -7.47
CA SER A 49 -21.89 5.36 -6.25
C SER A 49 -23.37 5.52 -6.59
N MET A 50 -24.21 4.87 -5.79
CA MET A 50 -25.66 4.99 -5.83
C MET A 50 -26.11 5.57 -4.48
N ASP A 51 -26.83 6.68 -4.52
CA ASP A 51 -27.17 7.42 -3.30
C ASP A 51 -28.51 6.98 -2.69
N ASP A 52 -29.34 6.28 -3.49
CA ASP A 52 -30.69 5.91 -3.08
C ASP A 52 -30.87 4.39 -2.93
N GLU A 53 -31.61 4.01 -1.92
CA GLU A 53 -32.08 2.64 -1.72
C GLU A 53 -33.11 2.21 -2.77
N VAL A 54 -33.26 0.90 -2.92
CA VAL A 54 -34.31 0.35 -3.78
C VAL A 54 -35.72 0.64 -3.21
N ASP A 55 -36.64 1.08 -4.07
CA ASP A 55 -38.01 1.39 -3.68
C ASP A 55 -38.96 0.22 -3.97
N LEU A 56 -39.82 -0.09 -3.03
CA LEU A 56 -40.90 -1.07 -3.20
C LEU A 56 -42.12 -0.41 -3.85
N VAL A 57 -42.30 -0.65 -5.14
CA VAL A 57 -43.37 -0.03 -5.93
C VAL A 57 -44.51 -1.01 -6.13
N ALA A 58 -45.75 -0.60 -5.80
CA ALA A 58 -46.97 -1.39 -6.07
C ALA A 58 -47.23 -1.49 -7.58
N GLU A 59 -48.00 -2.50 -7.97
CA GLU A 59 -48.40 -2.69 -9.37
C GLU A 59 -49.11 -1.45 -9.92
N GLY A 60 -48.57 -0.89 -11.03
CA GLY A 60 -49.07 0.36 -11.62
C GLY A 60 -48.54 1.64 -10.94
N GLY A 61 -47.71 1.54 -9.91
CA GLY A 61 -47.08 2.66 -9.24
C GLY A 61 -46.04 3.39 -10.09
N LYS A 62 -45.81 4.65 -9.78
CA LYS A 62 -44.75 5.46 -10.45
C LYS A 62 -43.36 5.03 -9.99
N LYS A 63 -42.47 4.75 -10.94
CA LYS A 63 -41.06 4.42 -10.62
C LYS A 63 -40.34 5.64 -10.03
N THR A 64 -39.69 5.46 -8.90
CA THR A 64 -38.72 6.40 -8.34
C THR A 64 -37.42 6.33 -9.17
N ARG A 65 -36.71 7.45 -9.22
CA ARG A 65 -35.42 7.54 -9.91
C ARG A 65 -34.39 7.87 -8.88
N GLY A 66 -33.43 6.97 -8.71
CA GLY A 66 -32.21 7.24 -7.97
C GLY A 66 -31.19 8.04 -8.79
N SER A 67 -30.24 8.69 -8.13
CA SER A 67 -29.11 9.32 -8.76
C SER A 67 -27.90 8.38 -8.75
N VAL A 68 -27.09 8.48 -9.81
CA VAL A 68 -25.87 7.71 -9.96
C VAL A 68 -24.73 8.71 -10.17
N ALA A 69 -23.72 8.67 -9.32
CA ALA A 69 -22.50 9.44 -9.50
C ALA A 69 -21.37 8.56 -10.03
N LEU A 70 -20.58 9.13 -10.93
CA LEU A 70 -19.38 8.54 -11.51
C LEU A 70 -18.22 9.48 -11.25
N ASP A 71 -17.45 9.21 -10.19
CA ASP A 71 -16.31 10.05 -9.82
C ASP A 71 -15.00 9.49 -10.40
N PRO A 72 -14.31 10.25 -11.27
CA PRO A 72 -13.04 9.81 -11.84
C PRO A 72 -11.91 9.93 -10.82
N ILE A 73 -11.23 8.82 -10.54
CA ILE A 73 -9.97 8.81 -9.79
C ILE A 73 -8.81 8.61 -10.75
N THR A 74 -7.79 9.46 -10.62
CA THR A 74 -6.55 9.29 -11.36
C THR A 74 -5.53 8.58 -10.49
N VAL A 75 -5.16 7.37 -10.87
CA VAL A 75 -4.11 6.58 -10.22
C VAL A 75 -2.79 6.84 -10.93
N LEU A 76 -1.81 7.37 -10.21
CA LEU A 76 -0.47 7.66 -10.72
C LEU A 76 0.56 6.77 -10.04
N PRO A 77 1.58 6.25 -10.77
CA PRO A 77 2.64 5.47 -10.17
C PRO A 77 3.55 6.35 -9.30
N LEU A 78 3.94 5.83 -8.14
CA LEU A 78 4.94 6.45 -7.27
C LEU A 78 6.32 5.90 -7.61
N LYS A 79 7.30 6.80 -7.74
CA LYS A 79 8.69 6.42 -7.94
C LYS A 79 9.40 6.33 -6.59
N VAL A 80 9.96 5.17 -6.29
CA VAL A 80 10.78 4.93 -5.10
C VAL A 80 12.21 4.64 -5.52
N GLU A 81 13.17 5.32 -4.91
CA GLU A 81 14.59 5.16 -5.19
C GLU A 81 15.37 4.87 -3.91
N TYR A 82 16.36 3.98 -4.01
CA TYR A 82 17.33 3.72 -2.98
C TYR A 82 18.70 3.55 -3.61
N GLY A 83 19.67 4.35 -3.19
CA GLY A 83 21.06 4.26 -3.62
C GLY A 83 21.98 3.88 -2.47
N ALA A 84 22.87 2.94 -2.71
CA ALA A 84 23.97 2.61 -1.82
C ALA A 84 25.31 2.90 -2.50
N ARG A 85 26.24 3.43 -1.73
CA ARG A 85 27.63 3.55 -2.18
C ARG A 85 28.39 2.31 -1.71
N MET A 86 29.14 1.71 -2.62
CA MET A 86 30.05 0.62 -2.31
C MET A 86 31.47 1.16 -2.23
N THR A 87 32.27 0.60 -1.32
CA THR A 87 33.67 0.92 -1.16
C THR A 87 34.50 0.23 -2.25
N ASP A 88 35.76 0.73 -2.45
CA ASP A 88 36.66 0.12 -3.42
C ASP A 88 37.01 -1.33 -3.06
N GLU A 89 36.92 -1.70 -1.78
CA GLU A 89 37.09 -3.08 -1.29
C GLU A 89 36.12 -4.07 -1.96
N PHE A 90 34.92 -3.63 -2.29
CA PHE A 90 33.96 -4.46 -3.04
C PHE A 90 34.47 -4.79 -4.45
N LEU A 91 35.15 -3.85 -5.11
CA LEU A 91 35.65 -4.04 -6.47
C LEU A 91 36.85 -5.01 -6.50
N TYR A 92 37.58 -5.12 -5.39
CA TYR A 92 38.73 -6.03 -5.24
C TYR A 92 38.38 -7.35 -4.55
N ALA A 93 37.13 -7.52 -4.09
CA ALA A 93 36.69 -8.76 -3.49
C ALA A 93 36.59 -9.91 -4.53
N SER A 94 36.66 -11.14 -4.07
CA SER A 94 36.43 -12.29 -4.93
C SER A 94 34.98 -12.29 -5.50
N GLU A 95 34.79 -12.92 -6.65
CA GLU A 95 33.47 -12.99 -7.31
C GLU A 95 32.41 -13.57 -6.38
N GLU A 96 32.74 -14.60 -5.61
CA GLU A 96 31.85 -15.23 -4.63
C GLU A 96 31.43 -14.25 -3.53
N ALA A 97 32.38 -13.45 -3.01
CA ALA A 97 32.10 -12.44 -1.99
C ALA A 97 31.24 -11.29 -2.56
N GLN A 98 31.45 -10.91 -3.82
CA GLN A 98 30.62 -9.91 -4.50
C GLN A 98 29.17 -10.39 -4.66
N ILE A 99 28.98 -11.65 -5.04
CA ILE A 99 27.65 -12.27 -5.19
C ILE A 99 26.93 -12.33 -3.83
N GLU A 100 27.63 -12.72 -2.77
CA GLU A 100 27.06 -12.78 -1.43
C GLU A 100 26.64 -11.38 -0.92
N MET A 101 27.49 -10.37 -1.13
CA MET A 101 27.13 -8.98 -0.79
C MET A 101 25.91 -8.48 -1.57
N LEU A 102 25.81 -8.80 -2.86
CA LEU A 102 24.66 -8.43 -3.68
C LEU A 102 23.36 -9.12 -3.22
N LYS A 103 23.43 -10.38 -2.81
CA LYS A 103 22.27 -11.09 -2.21
C LYS A 103 21.83 -10.43 -0.92
N ASN A 104 22.75 -10.14 -0.02
CA ASN A 104 22.47 -9.47 1.25
C ASN A 104 21.90 -8.06 1.04
N PHE A 105 22.45 -7.33 0.07
CA PHE A 105 21.93 -6.01 -0.34
C PHE A 105 20.50 -6.14 -0.87
N SER A 106 20.24 -7.09 -1.76
CA SER A 106 18.91 -7.33 -2.34
C SER A 106 17.86 -7.66 -1.26
N GLU A 107 18.23 -8.49 -0.27
CA GLU A 107 17.34 -8.81 0.84
C GLU A 107 17.08 -7.59 1.74
N GLY A 108 18.12 -6.86 2.11
CA GLY A 108 17.99 -5.62 2.89
C GLY A 108 17.17 -4.56 2.16
N PHE A 109 17.39 -4.41 0.86
CA PHE A 109 16.61 -3.51 0.01
C PHE A 109 15.13 -3.90 -0.03
N SER A 110 14.82 -5.19 -0.23
CA SER A 110 13.44 -5.69 -0.25
C SER A 110 12.69 -5.37 1.05
N LYS A 111 13.32 -5.60 2.20
CA LYS A 111 12.76 -5.27 3.52
C LYS A 111 12.52 -3.76 3.67
N LYS A 112 13.44 -2.92 3.18
CA LYS A 112 13.30 -1.46 3.24
C LYS A 112 12.21 -0.94 2.32
N VAL A 113 12.08 -1.50 1.12
CA VAL A 113 11.02 -1.14 0.18
C VAL A 113 9.65 -1.57 0.72
N ALA A 114 9.52 -2.79 1.24
CA ALA A 114 8.29 -3.28 1.85
C ALA A 114 7.81 -2.39 3.00
N ARG A 115 8.72 -2.11 3.95
CA ARG A 115 8.43 -1.18 5.04
C ARG A 115 8.10 0.23 4.54
N GLY A 116 8.79 0.69 3.50
CA GLY A 116 8.52 1.99 2.89
C GLY A 116 7.14 2.06 2.25
N LEU A 117 6.73 0.99 1.57
CA LEU A 117 5.42 0.86 0.98
C LEU A 117 4.32 0.93 2.06
N ASP A 118 4.47 0.17 3.15
CA ASP A 118 3.54 0.18 4.26
C ASP A 118 3.43 1.59 4.90
N ILE A 119 4.56 2.26 5.17
CA ILE A 119 4.57 3.62 5.74
C ILE A 119 3.87 4.62 4.81
N MET A 120 4.10 4.55 3.51
CA MET A 120 3.45 5.43 2.53
C MET A 120 1.95 5.17 2.44
N ALA A 121 1.55 3.91 2.38
CA ALA A 121 0.15 3.54 2.21
C ALA A 121 -0.69 3.79 3.48
N PHE A 122 -0.19 3.42 4.65
CA PHE A 122 -0.95 3.59 5.89
C PHE A 122 -0.94 5.04 6.38
N HIS A 123 0.21 5.70 6.38
CA HIS A 123 0.40 6.99 7.04
C HIS A 123 0.63 8.17 6.10
N GLY A 124 0.77 7.96 4.80
CA GLY A 124 1.06 9.04 3.85
C GLY A 124 2.41 9.73 4.05
N LEU A 125 3.34 9.08 4.75
CA LEU A 125 4.64 9.65 5.10
C LEU A 125 5.74 9.24 4.11
N ASN A 126 6.70 10.14 3.89
CA ASN A 126 7.94 9.78 3.23
C ASN A 126 8.75 8.84 4.14
N PRO A 127 9.10 7.62 3.69
CA PRO A 127 9.78 6.64 4.54
C PRO A 127 11.13 7.09 5.10
N ARG A 128 11.83 7.97 4.39
CA ARG A 128 13.15 8.47 4.78
C ARG A 128 13.06 9.62 5.78
N THR A 129 12.26 10.63 5.50
CA THR A 129 12.17 11.87 6.29
C THR A 129 11.16 11.79 7.42
N LYS A 130 10.22 10.83 7.36
CA LYS A 130 9.08 10.69 8.30
C LYS A 130 8.15 11.89 8.31
N THR A 131 8.16 12.68 7.26
CA THR A 131 7.26 13.83 7.07
C THR A 131 6.17 13.49 6.06
N ALA A 132 5.05 14.20 6.11
CA ALA A 132 3.97 14.02 5.17
C ALA A 132 4.48 14.18 3.72
N ALA A 133 4.12 13.23 2.87
CA ALA A 133 4.52 13.22 1.47
C ALA A 133 3.46 13.95 0.63
N ALA A 134 3.78 15.16 0.17
CA ALA A 134 2.84 15.99 -0.61
C ALA A 134 2.29 15.28 -1.86
N ILE A 135 3.07 14.38 -2.46
CA ILE A 135 2.64 13.60 -3.63
C ILE A 135 1.55 12.57 -3.29
N ILE A 136 1.47 12.11 -2.04
CA ILE A 136 0.43 11.20 -1.56
C ILE A 136 -0.79 12.01 -1.11
N GLY A 137 -0.57 13.16 -0.48
CA GLY A 137 -1.64 14.02 0.04
C GLY A 137 -2.49 13.28 1.06
N THR A 138 -3.80 13.21 0.81
CA THR A 138 -4.78 12.50 1.63
C THR A 138 -5.05 11.06 1.16
N ASN A 139 -4.35 10.57 0.15
CA ASN A 139 -4.56 9.22 -0.42
C ASN A 139 -3.77 8.17 0.37
N HIS A 140 -4.10 8.01 1.64
CA HIS A 140 -3.53 7.00 2.55
C HIS A 140 -4.58 6.53 3.56
N PHE A 141 -4.37 5.36 4.17
CA PHE A 141 -5.37 4.73 5.02
C PHE A 141 -5.71 5.53 6.29
N ASP A 142 -4.78 6.26 6.90
CA ASP A 142 -5.08 7.10 8.07
C ASP A 142 -5.93 8.34 7.73
N SER A 143 -6.13 8.64 6.45
CA SER A 143 -6.93 9.76 6.01
C SER A 143 -8.37 9.35 5.76
N GLY A 144 -9.30 9.94 6.50
CA GLY A 144 -10.73 9.73 6.28
C GLY A 144 -11.29 8.42 6.83
N VAL A 145 -10.52 7.68 7.64
CA VAL A 145 -10.99 6.46 8.31
C VAL A 145 -11.69 6.80 9.63
N ALA A 146 -12.71 6.03 9.99
CA ALA A 146 -13.30 6.10 11.31
C ALA A 146 -12.32 5.57 12.35
N VAL A 147 -11.97 6.41 13.34
CA VAL A 147 -11.09 6.02 14.44
C VAL A 147 -11.94 5.60 15.62
N ILE A 148 -11.84 4.34 16.04
CA ILE A 148 -12.46 3.83 17.25
C ILE A 148 -11.49 4.05 18.39
N ALA A 149 -11.73 5.08 19.19
CA ALA A 149 -10.87 5.44 20.30
C ALA A 149 -11.18 4.58 21.55
N GLN A 150 -10.13 4.16 22.24
CA GLN A 150 -10.24 3.54 23.56
C GLN A 150 -10.65 4.60 24.58
N ASP A 151 -11.75 4.37 25.32
CA ASP A 151 -12.11 5.22 26.44
C ASP A 151 -11.22 4.90 27.64
N SER A 152 -10.56 5.93 28.19
CA SER A 152 -9.67 5.77 29.35
C SER A 152 -10.42 5.45 30.66
N LYS A 153 -11.72 5.76 30.74
CA LYS A 153 -12.54 5.53 31.94
C LYS A 153 -13.20 4.15 31.94
N THR A 154 -13.57 3.67 30.74
CA THR A 154 -14.19 2.37 30.52
C THR A 154 -13.47 1.63 29.39
N PRO A 155 -12.27 1.08 29.68
CA PRO A 155 -11.49 0.43 28.64
C PRO A 155 -12.21 -0.81 28.12
N LYS A 156 -12.43 -0.84 26.80
CA LYS A 156 -12.97 -2.00 26.11
C LYS A 156 -11.91 -3.07 25.94
N THR A 157 -12.33 -4.32 25.91
CA THR A 157 -11.43 -5.43 25.57
C THR A 157 -11.04 -5.35 24.09
N PRO A 158 -9.88 -5.91 23.68
CA PRO A 158 -9.48 -5.95 22.28
C PRO A 158 -10.55 -6.56 21.36
N ASP A 159 -11.22 -7.62 21.81
CA ASP A 159 -12.28 -8.29 21.04
C ASP A 159 -13.48 -7.33 20.81
N ALA A 160 -13.88 -6.58 21.83
CA ALA A 160 -14.97 -5.61 21.69
C ALA A 160 -14.62 -4.46 20.74
N LEU A 161 -13.35 -4.05 20.67
CA LEU A 161 -12.89 -3.04 19.71
C LEU A 161 -12.90 -3.60 18.27
N ILE A 162 -12.54 -4.86 18.09
CA ILE A 162 -12.59 -5.53 16.79
C ILE A 162 -14.05 -5.68 16.32
N GLU A 163 -14.94 -6.10 17.20
CA GLU A 163 -16.39 -6.22 16.88
C GLU A 163 -16.98 -4.86 16.49
N GLU A 164 -16.62 -3.79 17.21
CA GLU A 164 -17.07 -2.44 16.87
C GLU A 164 -16.52 -1.96 15.51
N ALA A 165 -15.28 -2.30 15.21
CA ALA A 165 -14.67 -1.99 13.90
C ALA A 165 -15.38 -2.75 12.75
N ILE A 166 -15.70 -4.03 12.97
CA ILE A 166 -16.45 -4.83 12.00
C ILE A 166 -17.85 -4.24 11.81
N ALA A 167 -18.54 -3.91 12.90
CA ALA A 167 -19.89 -3.30 12.84
C ALA A 167 -19.87 -1.96 12.12
N ALA A 168 -18.86 -1.13 12.33
CA ALA A 168 -18.68 0.13 11.62
C ALA A 168 -18.44 -0.09 10.11
N GLY A 169 -17.65 -1.09 9.75
CA GLY A 169 -17.47 -1.48 8.34
C GLY A 169 -18.74 -1.96 7.67
N GLN A 170 -19.50 -2.82 8.36
CA GLN A 170 -20.79 -3.32 7.87
C GLN A 170 -21.84 -2.21 7.70
N GLY A 171 -21.80 -1.19 8.56
CA GLY A 171 -22.67 -0.01 8.44
C GLY A 171 -22.43 0.79 7.13
N HIS A 172 -21.28 0.58 6.47
CA HIS A 172 -20.94 1.11 5.17
C HIS A 172 -20.94 0.05 4.06
N GLU A 173 -21.58 -1.08 4.29
CA GLU A 173 -21.66 -2.22 3.34
C GLU A 173 -20.30 -2.84 2.96
N TYR A 174 -19.28 -2.68 3.81
CA TYR A 174 -17.97 -3.30 3.60
C TYR A 174 -17.83 -4.62 4.34
N ASP A 175 -17.34 -5.65 3.64
CA ASP A 175 -16.90 -6.90 4.25
C ASP A 175 -15.50 -6.76 4.80
N VAL A 176 -15.37 -6.91 6.12
CA VAL A 176 -14.07 -6.87 6.79
C VAL A 176 -13.43 -8.26 6.71
N SER A 177 -12.40 -8.39 5.87
CA SER A 177 -11.72 -9.68 5.61
C SER A 177 -10.32 -9.79 6.20
N GLY A 178 -9.75 -8.72 6.74
CA GLY A 178 -8.39 -8.73 7.26
C GLY A 178 -8.16 -7.77 8.42
N LEU A 179 -7.22 -8.13 9.29
CA LEU A 179 -6.76 -7.33 10.41
C LEU A 179 -5.23 -7.21 10.35
N THR A 180 -4.72 -6.00 10.52
CA THR A 180 -3.29 -5.75 10.69
C THR A 180 -3.04 -5.12 12.06
N MET A 181 -2.02 -5.60 12.75
CA MET A 181 -1.61 -5.09 14.05
C MET A 181 -0.15 -4.68 14.01
N GLY A 182 0.18 -3.56 14.68
CA GLY A 182 1.55 -3.15 14.89
C GLY A 182 2.27 -4.09 15.86
N PRO A 183 3.62 -4.13 15.85
CA PRO A 183 4.36 -4.83 16.89
C PRO A 183 4.09 -4.18 18.24
N ALA A 184 3.96 -5.02 19.28
CA ALA A 184 3.79 -4.58 20.66
C ALA A 184 5.06 -3.89 21.20
#